data_c5e5e63d087703be82b801fe96f56731
#
_entry.id   c5e5e63d087703be82b801fe96f56731
#
_cell.length_a   1.000
_cell.length_b   1.000
_cell.length_c   1.000
_cell.angle_alpha   90.00
_cell.angle_beta   90.00
_cell.angle_gamma   90.00
#
_symmetry.space_group_name_H-M   'P 1'
#
loop_
_entity.id
_entity.type
_entity.pdbx_description
1 polymer ?
#
loop_
_entity_poly.entity_id
_entity_poly.type
_entity_poly.pdbx_seq_one_letter_code
_entity_poly.pdbx_strand_id
1 'polypeptide(L)'
;MKIQAINGFKDILPDTAVRWRHIEQRARDIFERFGMREIRTPIMEKTELFVRSIGEATDVVEKEMYTFIDKGITMRPEATASIMRAFIEHGLHVQQPIQRLYAIGPMFRHERPQKGRLRQFHQLDAEIIGAVEPRVDAELIAMGQMLLDELGLSVSLELNSLGCPICRPPFKQRLVAFLEQTSEGLCERSEERRVGKECRSRWS
;
A
#
# COMPACT_ATOMS: atom_id res chain seq x y z
N MET A 1 -26.32 -8.99 26.46
CA MET A 1 -25.18 -9.24 25.57
C MET A 1 -24.38 -7.93 25.40
N LYS A 2 -23.08 -7.89 25.71
CA LYS A 2 -22.28 -6.66 25.59
C LYS A 2 -21.78 -6.55 24.16
N ILE A 3 -22.19 -5.51 23.43
CA ILE A 3 -21.72 -5.25 22.07
C ILE A 3 -20.32 -4.64 22.15
N GLN A 4 -19.39 -5.17 21.37
CA GLN A 4 -17.99 -4.73 21.29
C GLN A 4 -17.61 -4.44 19.83
N ALA A 5 -16.53 -3.71 19.63
CA ALA A 5 -15.98 -3.47 18.29
C ALA A 5 -15.57 -4.80 17.63
N ILE A 6 -15.66 -4.84 16.31
CA ILE A 6 -15.26 -6.00 15.50
C ILE A 6 -13.76 -6.23 15.66
N ASN A 7 -13.34 -7.49 15.75
CA ASN A 7 -11.92 -7.84 15.86
C ASN A 7 -11.10 -7.24 14.70
N GLY A 8 -10.03 -6.54 15.05
CA GLY A 8 -9.17 -5.83 14.08
C GLY A 8 -9.61 -4.39 13.79
N PHE A 9 -10.71 -3.92 14.39
CA PHE A 9 -11.16 -2.54 14.35
C PHE A 9 -11.02 -1.91 15.74
N LYS A 10 -10.53 -0.70 15.82
CA LYS A 10 -10.32 0.01 17.08
C LYS A 10 -10.88 1.41 17.02
N ASP A 11 -11.51 1.82 18.12
CA ASP A 11 -11.88 3.21 18.33
C ASP A 11 -10.62 4.05 18.59
N ILE A 12 -10.60 5.25 18.02
CA ILE A 12 -9.59 6.27 18.31
C ILE A 12 -10.23 7.20 19.35
N LEU A 13 -9.91 6.93 20.62
CA LEU A 13 -10.45 7.70 21.74
C LEU A 13 -9.83 9.11 21.84
N PRO A 14 -10.45 10.07 22.57
CA PRO A 14 -10.04 11.47 22.58
C PRO A 14 -8.55 11.70 22.83
N ASP A 15 -7.94 11.04 23.81
CA ASP A 15 -6.51 11.19 24.12
C ASP A 15 -5.60 10.68 22.99
N THR A 16 -6.03 9.62 22.32
CA THR A 16 -5.32 9.08 21.15
C THR A 16 -5.56 9.94 19.92
N ALA A 17 -6.76 10.49 19.76
CA ALA A 17 -7.12 11.35 18.62
C ALA A 17 -6.26 12.62 18.53
N VAL A 18 -5.76 13.13 19.66
CA VAL A 18 -4.79 14.26 19.66
C VAL A 18 -3.51 13.88 18.91
N ARG A 19 -2.98 12.66 19.14
CA ARG A 19 -1.78 12.17 18.45
C ARG A 19 -2.04 11.95 16.97
N TRP A 20 -3.21 11.41 16.61
CA TRP A 20 -3.61 11.22 15.22
C TRP A 20 -3.64 12.55 14.47
N ARG A 21 -4.31 13.56 15.03
CA ARG A 21 -4.34 14.90 14.43
C ARG A 21 -2.96 15.50 14.25
N HIS A 22 -2.06 15.29 15.22
CA HIS A 22 -0.69 15.78 15.12
C HIS A 22 0.05 15.13 13.93
N ILE A 23 -0.02 13.79 13.79
CA ILE A 23 0.60 13.06 12.69
C ILE A 23 0.02 13.51 11.35
N GLU A 24 -1.30 13.57 11.23
CA GLU A 24 -1.96 14.00 10.01
C GLU A 24 -1.62 15.43 9.63
N GLN A 25 -1.51 16.34 10.60
CA GLN A 25 -1.14 17.71 10.33
C GLN A 25 0.30 17.83 9.85
N ARG A 26 1.25 17.11 10.49
CA ARG A 26 2.64 17.07 10.03
C ARG A 26 2.76 16.51 8.61
N ALA A 27 2.01 15.47 8.31
CA ALA A 27 1.97 14.90 6.97
C ALA A 27 1.47 15.92 5.94
N ARG A 28 0.36 16.61 6.21
CA ARG A 28 -0.16 17.68 5.33
C ARG A 28 0.87 18.79 5.11
N ASP A 29 1.45 19.30 6.19
CA ASP A 29 2.44 20.38 6.12
C ASP A 29 3.63 20.00 5.22
N ILE A 30 4.09 18.74 5.29
CA ILE A 30 5.19 18.25 4.47
C ILE A 30 4.74 18.03 3.03
N PHE A 31 3.62 17.34 2.79
CA PHE A 31 3.11 17.11 1.45
C PHE A 31 2.90 18.42 0.70
N GLU A 32 2.33 19.43 1.33
CA GLU A 32 2.12 20.76 0.73
C GLU A 32 3.42 21.48 0.44
N ARG A 33 4.46 21.37 1.30
CA ARG A 33 5.81 21.89 1.01
C ARG A 33 6.44 21.27 -0.24
N PHE A 34 6.11 20.00 -0.54
CA PHE A 34 6.54 19.33 -1.77
C PHE A 34 5.59 19.56 -2.97
N GLY A 35 4.65 20.50 -2.83
CA GLY A 35 3.70 20.84 -3.89
C GLY A 35 2.64 19.79 -4.15
N MET A 36 2.41 18.88 -3.19
CA MET A 36 1.33 17.90 -3.28
C MET A 36 -0.01 18.55 -2.96
N ARG A 37 -1.08 18.06 -3.59
CA ARG A 37 -2.46 18.51 -3.36
C ARG A 37 -3.31 17.38 -2.79
N GLU A 38 -4.13 17.67 -1.81
CA GLU A 38 -5.02 16.66 -1.21
C GLU A 38 -6.08 16.20 -2.22
N ILE A 39 -6.26 14.88 -2.29
CA ILE A 39 -7.39 14.23 -2.94
C ILE A 39 -8.12 13.33 -1.93
N ARG A 40 -9.44 13.36 -1.94
CA ARG A 40 -10.28 12.49 -1.10
C ARG A 40 -11.14 11.63 -1.98
N THR A 41 -10.89 10.33 -1.95
CA THR A 41 -11.64 9.33 -2.73
C THR A 41 -12.66 8.61 -1.83
N PRO A 42 -13.74 8.06 -2.40
CA PRO A 42 -14.70 7.26 -1.66
C PRO A 42 -14.04 6.08 -0.93
N ILE A 43 -14.65 5.67 0.19
CA ILE A 43 -14.23 4.47 0.94
C ILE A 43 -14.60 3.19 0.18
N MET A 44 -15.68 3.23 -0.60
CA MET A 44 -16.18 2.11 -1.37
C MET A 44 -16.03 2.39 -2.85
N GLU A 45 -15.57 1.38 -3.58
CA GLU A 45 -15.40 1.41 -5.03
C GLU A 45 -15.93 0.11 -5.65
N LYS A 46 -16.03 0.05 -6.97
CA LYS A 46 -16.32 -1.19 -7.67
C LYS A 46 -15.20 -2.21 -7.43
N THR A 47 -15.56 -3.46 -7.15
CA THR A 47 -14.59 -4.54 -6.89
C THR A 47 -13.58 -4.69 -8.02
N GLU A 48 -14.05 -4.59 -9.28
CA GLU A 48 -13.21 -4.71 -10.49
C GLU A 48 -12.05 -3.69 -10.54
N LEU A 49 -12.19 -2.52 -9.89
CA LEU A 49 -11.13 -1.53 -9.81
C LEU A 49 -9.90 -2.10 -9.11
N PHE A 50 -10.11 -2.73 -7.95
CA PHE A 50 -9.01 -3.29 -7.15
C PHE A 50 -8.45 -4.57 -7.77
N VAL A 51 -9.30 -5.44 -8.31
CA VAL A 51 -8.87 -6.65 -9.04
C VAL A 51 -7.93 -6.27 -10.18
N ARG A 52 -8.30 -5.26 -10.97
CA ARG A 52 -7.48 -4.80 -12.10
C ARG A 52 -6.19 -4.10 -11.67
N SER A 53 -6.20 -3.28 -10.62
CA SER A 53 -5.05 -2.48 -10.18
C SER A 53 -4.04 -3.28 -9.40
N ILE A 54 -4.49 -4.14 -8.49
CA ILE A 54 -3.64 -4.89 -7.56
C ILE A 54 -3.17 -6.20 -8.20
N GLY A 55 -4.00 -6.78 -9.08
CA GLY A 55 -3.78 -8.07 -9.74
C GLY A 55 -4.60 -9.20 -9.11
N GLU A 56 -5.23 -10.01 -9.97
CA GLU A 56 -6.14 -11.08 -9.57
C GLU A 56 -5.51 -12.13 -8.65
N ALA A 57 -4.21 -12.41 -8.84
CA ALA A 57 -3.47 -13.45 -8.13
C ALA A 57 -2.72 -12.94 -6.89
N THR A 58 -3.16 -11.84 -6.28
CA THR A 58 -2.56 -11.33 -5.05
C THR A 58 -3.38 -11.74 -3.83
N ASP A 59 -2.70 -11.98 -2.69
CA ASP A 59 -3.38 -12.31 -1.44
C ASP A 59 -4.40 -11.23 -1.03
N VAL A 60 -4.13 -9.96 -1.34
CA VAL A 60 -5.04 -8.85 -1.06
C VAL A 60 -6.36 -9.04 -1.79
N VAL A 61 -6.33 -9.38 -3.08
CA VAL A 61 -7.53 -9.57 -3.90
C VAL A 61 -8.23 -10.89 -3.55
N GLU A 62 -7.46 -11.98 -3.38
CA GLU A 62 -8.05 -13.31 -3.16
C GLU A 62 -8.66 -13.47 -1.76
N LYS A 63 -8.08 -12.86 -0.71
CA LYS A 63 -8.39 -13.23 0.69
C LYS A 63 -8.64 -12.04 1.62
N GLU A 64 -8.17 -10.83 1.28
CA GLU A 64 -8.12 -9.73 2.24
C GLU A 64 -9.10 -8.59 1.97
N MET A 65 -9.82 -8.60 0.85
CA MET A 65 -10.80 -7.57 0.56
C MET A 65 -12.12 -7.76 1.32
N TYR A 66 -12.69 -6.65 1.79
CA TYR A 66 -14.06 -6.60 2.29
C TYR A 66 -15.01 -6.29 1.15
N THR A 67 -15.56 -7.34 0.54
CA THR A 67 -16.40 -7.24 -0.66
C THR A 67 -17.87 -7.55 -0.36
N PHE A 68 -18.75 -6.68 -0.81
CA PHE A 68 -20.19 -6.89 -0.87
C PHE A 68 -20.53 -7.57 -2.20
N ILE A 69 -20.49 -8.90 -2.22
CA ILE A 69 -20.54 -9.72 -3.44
C ILE A 69 -21.79 -9.44 -4.26
N ASP A 70 -22.96 -9.30 -3.62
CA ASP A 70 -24.26 -9.02 -4.24
C ASP A 70 -24.31 -7.67 -4.96
N LYS A 71 -23.42 -6.74 -4.59
CA LYS A 71 -23.36 -5.37 -5.12
C LYS A 71 -22.14 -5.09 -6.00
N GLY A 72 -21.17 -5.99 -6.03
CA GLY A 72 -19.91 -5.78 -6.74
C GLY A 72 -19.11 -4.58 -6.21
N ILE A 73 -19.21 -4.31 -4.88
CA ILE A 73 -18.58 -3.16 -4.21
C ILE A 73 -17.62 -3.68 -3.16
N THR A 74 -16.48 -3.02 -3.03
CA THR A 74 -15.42 -3.37 -2.08
C THR A 74 -14.99 -2.15 -1.27
N MET A 75 -14.74 -2.33 0.02
CA MET A 75 -14.06 -1.31 0.84
C MET A 75 -12.60 -1.23 0.41
N ARG A 76 -12.09 -0.02 0.19
CA ARG A 76 -10.75 0.20 -0.36
C ARG A 76 -9.66 -0.45 0.50
N PRO A 77 -8.84 -1.35 -0.05
CA PRO A 77 -7.71 -1.97 0.65
C PRO A 77 -6.44 -1.11 0.62
N GLU A 78 -6.41 -0.08 -0.25
CA GLU A 78 -5.33 0.87 -0.46
C GLU A 78 -5.87 2.12 -1.19
N ALA A 79 -5.08 3.20 -1.32
CA ALA A 79 -5.55 4.44 -1.91
C ALA A 79 -5.21 4.58 -3.40
N THR A 80 -4.10 4.02 -3.86
CA THR A 80 -3.55 4.22 -5.21
C THR A 80 -4.58 3.96 -6.31
N ALA A 81 -5.29 2.83 -6.26
CA ALA A 81 -6.30 2.47 -7.27
C ALA A 81 -7.42 3.52 -7.37
N SER A 82 -7.92 3.98 -6.23
CA SER A 82 -8.96 5.01 -6.17
C SER A 82 -8.46 6.37 -6.68
N ILE A 83 -7.21 6.73 -6.37
CA ILE A 83 -6.57 7.95 -6.87
C ILE A 83 -6.42 7.87 -8.39
N MET A 84 -5.95 6.74 -8.93
CA MET A 84 -5.78 6.52 -10.36
C MET A 84 -7.11 6.55 -11.11
N ARG A 85 -8.17 5.95 -10.54
CA ARG A 85 -9.52 6.03 -11.11
C ARG A 85 -10.00 7.50 -11.17
N ALA A 86 -9.84 8.26 -10.07
CA ALA A 86 -10.23 9.66 -10.02
C ALA A 86 -9.40 10.51 -11.02
N PHE A 87 -8.09 10.26 -11.12
CA PHE A 87 -7.20 10.91 -12.09
C PHE A 87 -7.70 10.73 -13.53
N ILE A 88 -8.10 9.52 -13.90
CA ILE A 88 -8.60 9.21 -15.25
C ILE A 88 -10.01 9.79 -15.45
N GLU A 89 -10.93 9.53 -14.53
CA GLU A 89 -12.34 9.93 -14.63
C GLU A 89 -12.53 11.44 -14.75
N HIS A 90 -11.74 12.22 -14.01
CA HIS A 90 -11.80 13.67 -14.02
C HIS A 90 -10.82 14.33 -15.01
N GLY A 91 -10.11 13.55 -15.83
CA GLY A 91 -9.20 14.06 -16.83
C GLY A 91 -8.07 14.95 -16.26
N LEU A 92 -7.57 14.62 -15.05
CA LEU A 92 -6.59 15.47 -14.38
C LEU A 92 -5.30 15.63 -15.19
N HIS A 93 -4.95 14.65 -16.03
CA HIS A 93 -3.81 14.69 -16.96
C HIS A 93 -3.94 15.81 -18.03
N VAL A 94 -5.17 16.20 -18.37
CA VAL A 94 -5.42 17.30 -19.33
C VAL A 94 -5.16 18.66 -18.69
N GLN A 95 -5.41 18.77 -17.37
CA GLN A 95 -5.19 20.03 -16.65
C GLN A 95 -3.72 20.30 -16.41
N GLN A 96 -2.97 19.29 -16.00
CA GLN A 96 -1.51 19.34 -15.82
C GLN A 96 -0.91 17.98 -16.14
N PRO A 97 0.15 17.90 -16.98
CA PRO A 97 0.80 16.65 -17.36
C PRO A 97 1.35 15.86 -16.14
N ILE A 98 1.87 16.58 -15.16
CA ILE A 98 2.37 15.99 -13.91
C ILE A 98 1.42 16.38 -12.79
N GLN A 99 0.82 15.37 -12.15
CA GLN A 99 0.00 15.54 -10.98
C GLN A 99 0.73 15.06 -9.72
N ARG A 100 0.63 15.85 -8.66
CA ARG A 100 1.18 15.58 -7.34
C ARG A 100 0.03 15.52 -6.35
N LEU A 101 -0.36 14.33 -5.95
CA LEU A 101 -1.56 14.10 -5.14
C LEU A 101 -1.21 13.36 -3.87
N TYR A 102 -1.87 13.71 -2.76
CA TYR A 102 -1.79 12.92 -1.54
C TYR A 102 -3.17 12.62 -1.00
N ALA A 103 -3.31 11.50 -0.31
CA ALA A 103 -4.51 11.11 0.40
C ALA A 103 -4.18 10.63 1.82
N ILE A 104 -5.06 10.97 2.76
CA ILE A 104 -4.97 10.51 4.16
C ILE A 104 -6.30 9.90 4.53
N GLY A 105 -6.30 8.67 5.02
CA GLY A 105 -7.56 8.06 5.44
C GLY A 105 -7.49 6.58 5.76
N PRO A 106 -8.64 6.00 6.17
CA PRO A 106 -8.74 4.60 6.54
C PRO A 106 -8.75 3.69 5.33
N MET A 107 -8.08 2.54 5.47
CA MET A 107 -8.05 1.41 4.54
C MET A 107 -8.49 0.14 5.26
N PHE A 108 -8.90 -0.88 4.50
CA PHE A 108 -9.57 -2.06 5.05
C PHE A 108 -9.02 -3.34 4.43
N ARG A 109 -8.37 -4.19 5.26
CA ARG A 109 -7.88 -5.51 4.83
C ARG A 109 -8.25 -6.57 5.85
N HIS A 110 -8.79 -7.69 5.39
CA HIS A 110 -9.15 -8.83 6.24
C HIS A 110 -7.90 -9.67 6.60
N GLU A 111 -6.85 -9.00 7.05
CA GLU A 111 -5.65 -9.68 7.53
C GLU A 111 -5.87 -10.33 8.90
N ARG A 112 -5.00 -11.29 9.25
CA ARG A 112 -4.95 -11.84 10.61
C ARG A 112 -4.46 -10.74 11.56
N PRO A 113 -5.30 -10.26 12.51
CA PRO A 113 -4.90 -9.20 13.41
C PRO A 113 -3.72 -9.60 14.29
N GLN A 114 -2.73 -8.73 14.37
CA GLN A 114 -1.59 -8.88 15.27
C GLN A 114 -1.13 -7.50 15.75
N LYS A 115 -0.11 -7.44 16.64
CA LYS A 115 0.44 -6.16 17.10
C LYS A 115 0.94 -5.34 15.91
N GLY A 116 0.37 -4.15 15.72
CA GLY A 116 0.69 -3.25 14.60
C GLY A 116 -0.07 -3.53 13.30
N ARG A 117 -0.84 -4.62 13.18
CA ARG A 117 -1.70 -4.90 12.04
C ARG A 117 -3.16 -4.97 12.45
N LEU A 118 -3.94 -4.07 11.91
CA LEU A 118 -5.37 -3.97 12.11
C LEU A 118 -6.09 -4.21 10.78
N ARG A 119 -7.37 -4.58 10.86
CA ARG A 119 -8.23 -4.72 9.68
C ARG A 119 -8.73 -3.39 9.14
N GLN A 120 -8.85 -2.39 10.01
CA GLN A 120 -8.94 -0.99 9.63
C GLN A 120 -7.65 -0.31 10.05
N PHE A 121 -6.93 0.25 9.10
CA PHE A 121 -5.70 0.99 9.33
C PHE A 121 -5.73 2.29 8.53
N HIS A 122 -4.78 3.19 8.73
CA HIS A 122 -4.72 4.44 8.00
C HIS A 122 -3.47 4.48 7.14
N GLN A 123 -3.60 5.06 5.97
CA GLN A 123 -2.49 5.36 5.07
C GLN A 123 -2.30 6.86 4.94
N LEU A 124 -1.05 7.24 4.75
CA LEU A 124 -0.59 8.52 4.25
C LEU A 124 0.00 8.21 2.87
N ASP A 125 -0.77 8.48 1.83
CA ASP A 125 -0.39 8.17 0.45
C ASP A 125 0.05 9.41 -0.28
N ALA A 126 1.09 9.28 -1.11
CA ALA A 126 1.60 10.32 -1.97
C ALA A 126 1.91 9.76 -3.36
N GLU A 127 1.28 10.33 -4.39
CA GLU A 127 1.37 9.86 -5.76
C GLU A 127 1.87 10.99 -6.67
N ILE A 128 2.92 10.72 -7.44
CA ILE A 128 3.36 11.61 -8.52
C ILE A 128 3.12 10.88 -9.83
N ILE A 129 2.19 11.41 -10.62
CA ILE A 129 1.70 10.78 -11.84
C ILE A 129 2.13 11.60 -13.04
N GLY A 130 2.65 10.95 -14.09
CA GLY A 130 3.06 11.60 -15.33
C GLY A 130 4.54 11.99 -15.40
N ALA A 131 5.34 11.75 -14.36
CA ALA A 131 6.77 11.94 -14.35
C ALA A 131 7.50 10.59 -14.42
N VAL A 132 8.58 10.51 -15.17
CA VAL A 132 9.37 9.27 -15.38
C VAL A 132 10.82 9.39 -14.92
N GLU A 133 11.22 10.57 -14.45
CA GLU A 133 12.58 10.83 -14.06
C GLU A 133 12.90 10.26 -12.68
N PRO A 134 14.04 9.57 -12.49
CA PRO A 134 14.45 8.98 -11.19
C PRO A 134 14.53 9.98 -10.02
N ARG A 135 14.72 11.27 -10.34
CA ARG A 135 14.70 12.34 -9.32
C ARG A 135 13.36 12.41 -8.57
N VAL A 136 12.26 12.02 -9.22
CA VAL A 136 10.92 12.03 -8.62
C VAL A 136 10.79 10.96 -7.56
N ASP A 137 11.37 9.78 -7.80
CA ASP A 137 11.44 8.71 -6.81
C ASP A 137 12.29 9.14 -5.61
N ALA A 138 13.44 9.78 -5.86
CA ALA A 138 14.29 10.33 -4.80
C ALA A 138 13.57 11.42 -3.99
N GLU A 139 12.77 12.26 -4.63
CA GLU A 139 11.96 13.28 -3.97
C GLU A 139 10.90 12.66 -3.04
N LEU A 140 10.19 11.61 -3.48
CA LEU A 140 9.23 10.89 -2.65
C LEU A 140 9.90 10.22 -1.44
N ILE A 141 11.06 9.62 -1.64
CA ILE A 141 11.85 9.02 -0.55
C ILE A 141 12.27 10.11 0.46
N ALA A 142 12.79 11.23 -0.02
CA ALA A 142 13.21 12.36 0.83
C ALA A 142 12.02 12.94 1.62
N MET A 143 10.86 13.07 0.98
CA MET A 143 9.63 13.50 1.64
C MET A 143 9.19 12.54 2.75
N GLY A 144 9.23 11.23 2.48
CA GLY A 144 8.93 10.20 3.48
C GLY A 144 9.93 10.24 4.66
N GLN A 145 11.23 10.37 4.38
CA GLN A 145 12.25 10.50 5.41
C GLN A 145 12.02 11.74 6.28
N MET A 146 11.76 12.89 5.66
CA MET A 146 11.47 14.13 6.37
C MET A 146 10.25 14.01 7.30
N LEU A 147 9.20 13.31 6.87
CA LEU A 147 8.04 13.06 7.71
C LEU A 147 8.39 12.21 8.94
N LEU A 148 9.15 11.15 8.74
CA LEU A 148 9.57 10.26 9.83
C LEU A 148 10.49 10.98 10.82
N ASP A 149 11.41 11.81 10.32
CA ASP A 149 12.30 12.62 11.15
C ASP A 149 11.52 13.66 11.99
N GLU A 150 10.54 14.35 11.39
CA GLU A 150 9.67 15.30 12.12
C GLU A 150 8.78 14.61 13.18
N LEU A 151 8.49 13.32 13.00
CA LEU A 151 7.78 12.50 13.99
C LEU A 151 8.73 11.88 15.03
N GLY A 152 10.03 12.14 14.95
CA GLY A 152 11.05 11.61 15.87
C GLY A 152 11.35 10.12 15.65
N LEU A 153 11.09 9.59 14.46
CA LEU A 153 11.31 8.20 14.11
C LEU A 153 12.62 8.03 13.34
N SER A 154 13.61 7.38 13.93
CA SER A 154 14.83 6.98 13.24
C SER A 154 14.59 5.72 12.43
N VAL A 155 14.81 5.79 11.12
CA VAL A 155 14.62 4.67 10.18
C VAL A 155 15.87 4.46 9.34
N SER A 156 16.06 3.23 8.85
CA SER A 156 17.10 2.89 7.87
C SER A 156 16.41 2.69 6.52
N LEU A 157 16.88 3.39 5.49
CA LEU A 157 16.38 3.25 4.13
C LEU A 157 17.01 2.03 3.46
N GLU A 158 16.16 1.11 3.02
CA GLU A 158 16.57 -0.03 2.18
C GLU A 158 15.91 0.10 0.80
N LEU A 159 16.72 0.18 -0.25
CA LEU A 159 16.26 0.29 -1.63
C LEU A 159 16.26 -1.08 -2.30
N ASN A 160 15.13 -1.44 -2.86
CA ASN A 160 14.94 -2.65 -3.66
C ASN A 160 14.34 -2.34 -5.02
N SER A 161 14.58 -3.23 -5.98
CA SER A 161 13.94 -3.17 -7.30
C SER A 161 13.21 -4.48 -7.58
N LEU A 162 11.99 -4.37 -8.07
CA LEU A 162 11.22 -5.54 -8.53
C LEU A 162 11.72 -6.05 -9.89
N GLY A 163 12.58 -5.30 -10.54
CA GLY A 163 13.04 -5.58 -11.89
C GLY A 163 11.96 -5.35 -12.95
N CYS A 164 12.31 -5.58 -14.20
CA CYS A 164 11.44 -5.45 -15.36
C CYS A 164 10.98 -6.83 -15.89
N PRO A 165 10.03 -6.89 -16.84
CA PRO A 165 9.61 -8.15 -17.46
C PRO A 165 10.73 -8.97 -18.09
N ILE A 166 11.83 -8.32 -18.49
CA ILE A 166 12.98 -8.99 -19.09
C ILE A 166 13.90 -9.61 -18.03
N CYS A 167 14.23 -8.88 -16.96
CA CYS A 167 15.17 -9.34 -15.94
C CYS A 167 14.55 -10.21 -14.84
N ARG A 168 13.24 -10.09 -14.61
CA ARG A 168 12.54 -10.85 -13.57
C ARG A 168 12.54 -12.38 -13.80
N PRO A 169 12.25 -12.91 -15.00
CA PRO A 169 12.29 -14.36 -15.24
C PRO A 169 13.67 -15.00 -15.00
N PRO A 170 14.78 -14.47 -15.55
CA PRO A 170 16.12 -15.01 -15.27
C PRO A 170 16.49 -14.92 -13.79
N PHE A 171 16.12 -13.83 -13.11
CA PHE A 171 16.34 -13.70 -11.67
C PHE A 171 15.62 -14.79 -10.89
N LYS A 172 14.32 -15.02 -11.20
CA LYS A 172 13.52 -16.07 -10.57
C LYS A 172 14.13 -17.45 -10.77
N GLN A 173 14.60 -17.77 -11.98
CA GLN A 173 15.27 -19.04 -12.27
C GLN A 173 16.53 -19.22 -11.43
N ARG A 174 17.39 -18.20 -11.35
CA ARG A 174 18.60 -18.23 -10.51
C ARG A 174 18.29 -18.38 -9.03
N LEU A 175 17.27 -17.68 -8.54
CA LEU A 175 16.83 -17.78 -7.15
C LEU A 175 16.34 -19.19 -6.82
N VAL A 176 15.51 -19.78 -7.68
CA VAL A 176 15.03 -21.16 -7.51
C VAL A 176 16.18 -22.14 -7.48
N ALA A 177 17.09 -22.06 -8.46
CA ALA A 177 18.27 -22.94 -8.52
C ALA A 177 19.16 -22.80 -7.28
N PHE A 178 19.36 -21.58 -6.78
CA PHE A 178 20.13 -21.35 -5.54
C PHE A 178 19.43 -21.96 -4.32
N LEU A 179 18.11 -21.81 -4.19
CA LEU A 179 17.35 -22.40 -3.09
C LEU A 179 17.31 -23.92 -3.14
N GLU A 180 17.31 -24.52 -4.34
CA GLU A 180 17.41 -25.96 -4.52
C GLU A 180 18.76 -26.52 -4.08
N GLN A 181 19.85 -25.80 -4.37
CA GLN A 181 21.21 -26.18 -3.96
C GLN A 181 21.46 -26.03 -2.45
N THR A 182 20.70 -25.12 -1.79
CA THR A 182 20.87 -24.84 -0.36
C THR A 182 19.73 -25.41 0.50
N SER A 183 19.01 -26.41 -0.02
CA SER A 183 17.83 -27.00 0.63
C SER A 183 18.09 -27.58 2.02
N GLU A 184 19.28 -28.13 2.28
CA GLU A 184 19.65 -28.73 3.58
C GLU A 184 19.71 -27.73 4.74
N GLY A 185 19.80 -26.43 4.47
CA GLY A 185 19.81 -25.35 5.47
C GLY A 185 18.47 -24.62 5.65
N LEU A 186 17.43 -25.03 4.93
CA LEU A 186 16.13 -24.36 4.98
C LEU A 186 15.22 -25.02 6.04
N CYS A 187 14.57 -24.21 6.89
CA CYS A 187 13.51 -24.69 7.76
C CYS A 187 12.23 -24.99 6.96
N GLU A 188 11.31 -25.80 7.52
CA GLU A 188 10.02 -26.19 6.90
C GLU A 188 9.31 -25.00 6.23
N ARG A 189 9.24 -23.86 6.90
CA ARG A 189 8.60 -22.63 6.39
C ARG A 189 9.34 -22.02 5.19
N SER A 190 10.65 -22.13 5.15
CA SER A 190 11.47 -21.70 4.00
C SER A 190 11.34 -22.66 2.84
N GLU A 191 11.12 -23.95 3.11
CA GLU A 191 10.92 -24.98 2.12
C GLU A 191 9.53 -24.88 1.45
N GLU A 192 8.47 -24.58 2.20
CA GLU A 192 7.14 -24.26 1.64
C GLU A 192 7.21 -23.06 0.68
N ARG A 193 8.00 -22.04 1.01
CA ARG A 193 8.25 -20.89 0.12
C ARG A 193 9.06 -21.28 -1.12
N ARG A 194 10.01 -22.21 -1.01
CA ARG A 194 10.76 -22.75 -2.14
C ARG A 194 9.84 -23.44 -3.15
N VAL A 195 8.90 -24.23 -2.69
CA VAL A 195 7.97 -25.01 -3.54
C VAL A 195 6.91 -24.14 -4.23
N GLY A 196 6.89 -22.84 -3.96
CA GLY A 196 6.10 -21.87 -4.74
C GLY A 196 4.65 -21.70 -4.32
N LYS A 197 4.22 -22.27 -3.18
CA LYS A 197 2.86 -22.08 -2.67
C LYS A 197 2.61 -20.67 -2.12
N GLU A 198 3.66 -19.98 -1.65
CA GLU A 198 3.54 -18.58 -1.18
C GLU A 198 4.30 -17.56 -2.06
N CYS A 199 5.19 -18.00 -2.95
CA CYS A 199 5.92 -17.09 -3.83
C CYS A 199 5.11 -16.58 -5.02
N ARG A 200 3.95 -17.20 -5.31
CA ARG A 200 3.03 -16.73 -6.38
C ARG A 200 2.31 -15.45 -5.99
N SER A 201 2.08 -15.21 -4.71
CA SER A 201 1.28 -14.10 -4.21
C SER A 201 2.07 -12.83 -3.85
N ARG A 202 3.42 -12.89 -3.77
CA ARG A 202 4.24 -11.72 -3.42
C ARG A 202 4.96 -11.06 -4.60
N TRP A 203 4.85 -11.62 -5.81
CA TRP A 203 5.65 -11.17 -6.96
C TRP A 203 4.84 -11.04 -8.26
N SER A 204 3.53 -11.06 -8.19
CA SER A 204 2.66 -10.78 -9.34
C SER A 204 2.18 -9.34 -9.36
#